data_6305b381879262172e34bce113e35d5e
#
_entry.id   6305b381879262172e34bce113e35d5e
#
_cell.length_a   1.000
_cell.length_b   1.000
_cell.length_c   1.000
_cell.angle_alpha   90.00
_cell.angle_beta   90.00
_cell.angle_gamma   90.00
#
_symmetry.space_group_name_H-M   'P 1'
#
loop_
_entity.id
_entity.type
_entity.pdbx_description
1 polymer ?
#
loop_
_entity_poly.entity_id
_entity_poly.type
_entity_poly.pdbx_seq_one_letter_code
_entity_poly.pdbx_strand_id
1 'polypeptide(L)'
;MEITIQPATIKDLETLYQIERECFTVEAFSKEHISYLLQNPNTLNLVAHVNGEIAGFIIGLIYRHNKVVTGRVYTLDVAVKHRRKGIGLRLLNELEQIFLKRGVKTCYLEVRVGNVAALELYRKHGYLEVEKLERYYKGIRGVRLKKNLTAEMH
;
A
#
# COMPACT_ATOMS: atom_id res chain seq x y z
N MET A 1 -10.43 -20.63 2.09
CA MET A 1 -10.63 -19.34 1.41
C MET A 1 -9.48 -19.08 0.45
N GLU A 2 -9.79 -18.84 -0.79
CA GLU A 2 -8.77 -18.59 -1.80
C GLU A 2 -8.62 -17.10 -2.05
N ILE A 3 -7.39 -16.61 -1.96
CA ILE A 3 -7.06 -15.21 -2.23
C ILE A 3 -6.22 -15.18 -3.50
N THR A 4 -6.67 -14.47 -4.53
CA THR A 4 -5.89 -14.29 -5.74
C THR A 4 -5.49 -12.82 -5.85
N ILE A 5 -4.25 -12.56 -6.25
CA ILE A 5 -3.73 -11.20 -6.40
C ILE A 5 -3.35 -10.99 -7.85
N GLN A 6 -3.81 -9.90 -8.42
CA GLN A 6 -3.56 -9.58 -9.83
C GLN A 6 -3.49 -8.07 -10.02
N PRO A 7 -2.94 -7.60 -11.14
CA PRO A 7 -2.88 -6.17 -11.40
C PRO A 7 -4.26 -5.55 -11.45
N ALA A 8 -4.39 -4.35 -10.86
CA ALA A 8 -5.61 -3.57 -10.95
C ALA A 8 -5.67 -2.87 -12.32
N THR A 9 -6.87 -2.60 -12.79
CA THR A 9 -7.07 -1.86 -14.03
C THR A 9 -8.02 -0.69 -13.76
N ILE A 10 -8.17 0.20 -14.76
CA ILE A 10 -9.07 1.33 -14.65
C ILE A 10 -10.53 0.89 -14.44
N LYS A 11 -10.87 -0.34 -14.83
CA LYS A 11 -12.20 -0.90 -14.62
C LYS A 11 -12.51 -1.11 -13.15
N ASP A 12 -11.47 -1.19 -12.30
CA ASP A 12 -11.62 -1.40 -10.87
C ASP A 12 -11.79 -0.09 -10.10
N LEU A 13 -11.65 1.05 -10.77
CA LEU A 13 -11.59 2.37 -10.13
C LEU A 13 -12.72 2.61 -9.12
N GLU A 14 -13.95 2.38 -9.51
CA GLU A 14 -15.09 2.66 -8.62
C GLU A 14 -15.01 1.85 -7.34
N THR A 15 -14.71 0.55 -7.46
CA THR A 15 -14.61 -0.33 -6.30
C THR A 15 -13.45 0.08 -5.39
N LEU A 16 -12.29 0.42 -5.97
CA LEU A 16 -11.13 0.85 -5.19
C LEU A 16 -11.42 2.16 -4.46
N TYR A 17 -12.09 3.09 -5.12
CA TYR A 17 -12.48 4.34 -4.50
C TYR A 17 -13.41 4.12 -3.30
N GLN A 18 -14.38 3.22 -3.42
CA GLN A 18 -15.28 2.92 -2.32
C GLN A 18 -14.54 2.30 -1.14
N ILE A 19 -13.60 1.38 -1.40
CA ILE A 19 -12.81 0.77 -0.34
C ILE A 19 -11.90 1.81 0.34
N GLU A 20 -11.30 2.71 -0.44
CA GLU A 20 -10.47 3.78 0.11
C GLU A 20 -11.26 4.63 1.10
N ARG A 21 -12.51 4.95 0.75
CA ARG A 21 -13.38 5.74 1.63
C ARG A 21 -13.80 4.97 2.87
N GLU A 22 -13.92 3.64 2.79
CA GLU A 22 -14.17 2.82 3.98
C GLU A 22 -12.98 2.86 4.95
N CYS A 23 -11.76 2.81 4.40
CA CYS A 23 -10.55 2.68 5.19
C CYS A 23 -10.07 4.00 5.77
N PHE A 24 -10.30 5.10 5.05
CA PHE A 24 -9.76 6.41 5.43
C PHE A 24 -10.87 7.45 5.39
N THR A 25 -10.75 8.44 6.29
CA THR A 25 -11.74 9.52 6.35
C THR A 25 -11.21 10.75 5.62
N VAL A 26 -10.53 11.66 6.34
CA VAL A 26 -10.08 12.92 5.73
C VAL A 26 -8.89 12.75 4.81
N GLU A 27 -8.05 11.73 5.05
CA GLU A 27 -6.86 11.48 4.21
C GLU A 27 -7.14 10.56 3.02
N ALA A 28 -8.39 10.15 2.78
CA ALA A 28 -8.74 9.30 1.65
C ALA A 28 -8.40 9.99 0.32
N PHE A 29 -7.82 9.23 -0.61
CA PHE A 29 -7.56 9.75 -1.95
C PHE A 29 -8.87 9.97 -2.70
N SER A 30 -8.89 11.02 -3.52
CA SER A 30 -10.02 11.28 -4.39
C SER A 30 -10.08 10.23 -5.51
N LYS A 31 -11.25 10.11 -6.14
CA LYS A 31 -11.41 9.21 -7.28
C LYS A 31 -10.47 9.59 -8.42
N GLU A 32 -10.30 10.89 -8.66
CA GLU A 32 -9.41 11.41 -9.70
C GLU A 32 -7.96 11.03 -9.41
N HIS A 33 -7.56 11.09 -8.14
CA HIS A 33 -6.20 10.73 -7.75
C HIS A 33 -5.95 9.23 -7.95
N ILE A 34 -6.90 8.39 -7.55
CA ILE A 34 -6.77 6.94 -7.76
C ILE A 34 -6.72 6.63 -9.26
N SER A 35 -7.56 7.30 -10.06
CA SER A 35 -7.54 7.14 -11.51
C SER A 35 -6.18 7.47 -12.09
N TYR A 36 -5.59 8.59 -11.63
CA TYR A 36 -4.25 8.99 -12.05
C TYR A 36 -3.21 7.91 -11.73
N LEU A 37 -3.25 7.39 -10.49
CA LEU A 37 -2.32 6.36 -10.05
C LEU A 37 -2.47 5.08 -10.85
N LEU A 38 -3.69 4.67 -11.16
CA LEU A 38 -3.93 3.46 -11.96
C LEU A 38 -3.37 3.56 -13.37
N GLN A 39 -3.21 4.78 -13.88
CA GLN A 39 -2.73 5.01 -15.24
C GLN A 39 -1.26 5.43 -15.31
N ASN A 40 -0.62 5.69 -14.18
CA ASN A 40 0.77 6.12 -14.14
C ASN A 40 1.69 4.89 -14.35
N PRO A 41 2.60 4.93 -15.35
CA PRO A 41 3.47 3.78 -15.64
C PRO A 41 4.46 3.44 -14.53
N ASN A 42 4.68 4.35 -13.58
CA ASN A 42 5.61 4.12 -12.46
C ASN A 42 4.93 3.53 -11.24
N THR A 43 3.62 3.31 -11.27
CA THR A 43 2.89 2.71 -10.15
C THR A 43 2.68 1.21 -10.38
N LEU A 44 2.59 0.51 -9.26
CA LEU A 44 2.25 -0.91 -9.22
C LEU A 44 0.95 -1.01 -8.44
N ASN A 45 -0.11 -1.45 -9.10
CA ASN A 45 -1.45 -1.49 -8.53
C ASN A 45 -1.92 -2.93 -8.52
N LEU A 46 -2.13 -3.49 -7.32
CA LEU A 46 -2.55 -4.88 -7.17
C LEU A 46 -3.88 -4.94 -6.44
N VAL A 47 -4.75 -5.84 -6.88
CA VAL A 47 -6.01 -6.12 -6.20
C VAL A 47 -6.03 -7.56 -5.72
N ALA A 48 -6.65 -7.77 -4.58
CA ALA A 48 -6.88 -9.10 -4.03
C ALA A 48 -8.36 -9.45 -4.20
N HIS A 49 -8.61 -10.61 -4.76
CA HIS A 49 -9.98 -11.13 -4.94
C HIS A 49 -10.23 -12.28 -3.96
N VAL A 50 -11.41 -12.29 -3.38
CA VAL A 50 -11.90 -13.38 -2.54
C VAL A 50 -13.30 -13.70 -3.03
N ASN A 51 -13.53 -14.94 -3.48
CA ASN A 51 -14.83 -15.38 -3.99
C ASN A 51 -15.36 -14.47 -5.10
N GLY A 52 -14.46 -14.05 -6.02
CA GLY A 52 -14.83 -13.21 -7.17
C GLY A 52 -15.06 -11.73 -6.85
N GLU A 53 -14.81 -11.32 -5.62
CA GLU A 53 -15.04 -9.96 -5.16
C GLU A 53 -13.71 -9.31 -4.77
N ILE A 54 -13.55 -8.03 -5.10
CA ILE A 54 -12.36 -7.29 -4.68
C ILE A 54 -12.42 -7.07 -3.17
N ALA A 55 -11.44 -7.65 -2.46
CA ALA A 55 -11.37 -7.59 -1.01
C ALA A 55 -10.40 -6.52 -0.50
N GLY A 56 -9.46 -6.10 -1.34
CA GLY A 56 -8.49 -5.08 -0.97
C GLY A 56 -7.56 -4.76 -2.12
N PHE A 57 -6.71 -3.75 -1.92
CA PHE A 57 -5.76 -3.35 -2.95
C PHE A 57 -4.56 -2.65 -2.32
N ILE A 58 -3.48 -2.60 -3.08
CA ILE A 58 -2.27 -1.87 -2.70
C ILE A 58 -1.78 -1.09 -3.91
N ILE A 59 -1.33 0.13 -3.67
CA ILE A 59 -0.71 0.96 -4.70
C ILE A 59 0.70 1.29 -4.25
N GLY A 60 1.68 0.93 -5.07
CA GLY A 60 3.07 1.24 -4.83
C GLY A 60 3.64 2.08 -5.96
N LEU A 61 4.73 2.77 -5.68
CA LEU A 61 5.42 3.63 -6.64
C LEU A 61 6.91 3.38 -6.57
N ILE A 62 7.55 3.34 -7.74
CA ILE A 62 9.00 3.20 -7.83
C ILE A 62 9.58 4.55 -8.22
N TYR A 63 10.54 5.03 -7.43
CA TYR A 63 11.28 6.26 -7.68
C TYR A 63 12.70 5.92 -8.09
N ARG A 64 13.19 6.59 -9.14
CA ARG A 64 14.58 6.46 -9.59
C ARG A 64 15.23 7.81 -9.52
N HIS A 65 16.32 7.90 -8.76
CA HIS A 65 17.06 9.15 -8.61
C HIS A 65 18.55 8.84 -8.45
N ASN A 66 19.37 9.36 -9.37
CA ASN A 66 20.83 9.16 -9.34
C ASN A 66 21.23 7.70 -9.16
N LYS A 67 20.62 6.80 -9.94
CA LYS A 67 20.88 5.36 -9.92
C LYS A 67 20.38 4.66 -8.63
N VAL A 68 19.76 5.39 -7.73
CA VAL A 68 19.14 4.80 -6.55
C VAL A 68 17.67 4.55 -6.87
N VAL A 69 17.20 3.33 -6.58
CA VAL A 69 15.83 2.93 -6.83
C VAL A 69 15.16 2.67 -5.50
N THR A 70 14.13 3.44 -5.19
CA THR A 70 13.37 3.27 -3.95
C THR A 70 11.91 2.99 -4.28
N GLY A 71 11.24 2.31 -3.37
CA GLY A 71 9.81 2.04 -3.49
C GLY A 71 9.05 2.72 -2.37
N ARG A 72 7.78 2.96 -2.63
CA ARG A 72 6.89 3.55 -1.64
C ARG A 72 5.53 2.90 -1.74
N VAL A 73 4.94 2.57 -0.59
CA VAL A 73 3.55 2.16 -0.52
C VAL A 73 2.71 3.42 -0.34
N TYR A 74 1.86 3.72 -1.31
CA TYR A 74 0.96 4.86 -1.24
C TYR A 74 -0.24 4.56 -0.38
N THR A 75 -0.87 3.40 -0.60
CA THR A 75 -2.02 3.00 0.19
C THR A 75 -2.14 1.48 0.19
N LEU A 76 -2.63 0.94 1.29
CA LEU A 76 -2.92 -0.47 1.45
C LEU A 76 -4.28 -0.55 2.14
N ASP A 77 -5.27 -1.04 1.43
CA ASP A 77 -6.65 -1.03 1.85
C ASP A 77 -7.24 -2.43 1.84
N VAL A 78 -7.97 -2.78 2.90
CA VAL A 78 -8.74 -4.01 2.95
C VAL A 78 -10.17 -3.65 3.32
N ALA A 79 -11.13 -4.11 2.50
CA ALA A 79 -12.54 -3.85 2.74
C ALA A 79 -12.93 -4.35 4.14
N VAL A 80 -13.79 -3.60 4.84
CA VAL A 80 -14.15 -3.90 6.22
C VAL A 80 -14.58 -5.35 6.40
N LYS A 81 -15.42 -5.86 5.50
CA LYS A 81 -15.94 -7.22 5.61
C LYS A 81 -14.91 -8.31 5.34
N HIS A 82 -13.74 -7.95 4.82
CA HIS A 82 -12.68 -8.91 4.51
C HIS A 82 -11.46 -8.77 5.42
N ARG A 83 -11.57 -8.03 6.51
CA ARG A 83 -10.46 -7.85 7.44
C ARG A 83 -10.19 -9.09 8.27
N ARG A 84 -8.98 -9.16 8.85
CA ARG A 84 -8.51 -10.26 9.71
C ARG A 84 -8.40 -11.59 8.97
N LYS A 85 -8.16 -11.55 7.66
CA LYS A 85 -7.97 -12.74 6.83
C LYS A 85 -6.57 -12.80 6.21
N GLY A 86 -5.68 -11.87 6.60
CA GLY A 86 -4.32 -11.83 6.09
C GLY A 86 -4.19 -11.22 4.70
N ILE A 87 -5.22 -10.57 4.19
CA ILE A 87 -5.21 -10.01 2.83
C ILE A 87 -4.21 -8.86 2.70
N GLY A 88 -4.17 -7.96 3.69
CA GLY A 88 -3.23 -6.86 3.65
C GLY A 88 -1.78 -7.33 3.61
N LEU A 89 -1.45 -8.33 4.41
CA LEU A 89 -0.11 -8.90 4.42
C LEU A 89 0.25 -9.57 3.10
N ARG A 90 -0.71 -10.28 2.48
CA ARG A 90 -0.51 -10.91 1.18
C ARG A 90 -0.24 -9.87 0.10
N LEU A 91 -1.00 -8.78 0.10
CA LEU A 91 -0.79 -7.68 -0.84
C LEU A 91 0.58 -7.04 -0.66
N LEU A 92 0.97 -6.78 0.59
CA LEU A 92 2.26 -6.16 0.88
C LEU A 92 3.41 -7.08 0.45
N ASN A 93 3.34 -8.36 0.76
CA ASN A 93 4.34 -9.34 0.35
C ASN A 93 4.50 -9.37 -1.17
N GLU A 94 3.40 -9.39 -1.89
CA GLU A 94 3.43 -9.45 -3.34
C GLU A 94 4.06 -8.19 -3.94
N LEU A 95 3.71 -7.03 -3.41
CA LEU A 95 4.31 -5.78 -3.86
C LEU A 95 5.82 -5.76 -3.59
N GLU A 96 6.24 -6.20 -2.41
CA GLU A 96 7.66 -6.23 -2.07
C GLU A 96 8.46 -7.15 -2.98
N GLN A 97 7.88 -8.28 -3.38
CA GLN A 97 8.53 -9.19 -4.31
C GLN A 97 8.71 -8.53 -5.69
N ILE A 98 7.70 -7.81 -6.16
CA ILE A 98 7.80 -7.09 -7.42
C ILE A 98 8.85 -5.97 -7.32
N PHE A 99 8.86 -5.24 -6.20
CA PHE A 99 9.87 -4.23 -5.95
C PHE A 99 11.29 -4.82 -6.05
N LEU A 100 11.53 -5.95 -5.38
CA LEU A 100 12.84 -6.62 -5.43
C LEU A 100 13.24 -6.98 -6.85
N LYS A 101 12.32 -7.54 -7.63
CA LYS A 101 12.60 -7.92 -9.02
C LYS A 101 12.95 -6.71 -9.89
N ARG A 102 12.52 -5.52 -9.50
CA ARG A 102 12.78 -4.28 -10.23
C ARG A 102 13.93 -3.47 -9.65
N GLY A 103 14.69 -4.07 -8.73
CA GLY A 103 15.88 -3.44 -8.18
C GLY A 103 15.64 -2.51 -7.01
N VAL A 104 14.44 -2.48 -6.47
CA VAL A 104 14.13 -1.68 -5.28
C VAL A 104 14.71 -2.37 -4.06
N LYS A 105 15.54 -1.67 -3.30
CA LYS A 105 16.15 -2.22 -2.08
C LYS A 105 15.57 -1.65 -0.80
N THR A 106 14.87 -0.54 -0.89
CA THR A 106 14.30 0.13 0.28
C THR A 106 12.88 0.55 -0.03
N CYS A 107 11.97 0.23 0.89
CA CYS A 107 10.57 0.59 0.77
C CYS A 107 10.19 1.54 1.91
N TYR A 108 9.49 2.61 1.58
CA TYR A 108 9.00 3.61 2.53
C TYR A 108 7.48 3.65 2.50
N LEU A 109 6.91 4.07 3.63
CA LEU A 109 5.49 4.39 3.70
C LEU A 109 5.24 5.37 4.83
N GLU A 110 4.11 6.07 4.78
CA GLU A 110 3.68 6.97 5.85
C GLU A 110 2.35 6.49 6.40
N VAL A 111 2.19 6.61 7.72
CA VAL A 111 1.00 6.16 8.42
C VAL A 111 0.59 7.23 9.44
N ARG A 112 -0.70 7.50 9.54
CA ARG A 112 -1.26 8.37 10.58
C ARG A 112 -1.02 7.71 11.95
N VAL A 113 -0.60 8.51 12.93
CA VAL A 113 -0.29 8.01 14.29
C VAL A 113 -1.45 7.23 14.90
N GLY A 114 -2.69 7.68 14.64
CA GLY A 114 -3.87 7.02 15.21
C GLY A 114 -4.24 5.70 14.54
N ASN A 115 -3.61 5.35 13.42
CA ASN A 115 -3.92 4.09 12.73
C ASN A 115 -3.09 2.95 13.32
N VAL A 116 -3.50 2.51 14.53
CA VAL A 116 -2.77 1.51 15.30
C VAL A 116 -2.68 0.18 14.58
N ALA A 117 -3.76 -0.24 13.93
CA ALA A 117 -3.79 -1.52 13.20
C ALA A 117 -2.77 -1.54 12.07
N ALA A 118 -2.66 -0.46 11.30
CA ALA A 118 -1.68 -0.38 10.23
C ALA A 118 -0.25 -0.37 10.78
N LEU A 119 -0.02 0.39 11.85
CA LEU A 119 1.31 0.44 12.46
C LEU A 119 1.75 -0.94 12.95
N GLU A 120 0.85 -1.70 13.56
CA GLU A 120 1.16 -3.05 14.00
C GLU A 120 1.48 -3.97 12.83
N LEU A 121 0.68 -3.91 11.76
CA LEU A 121 0.91 -4.72 10.57
C LEU A 121 2.31 -4.46 10.00
N TYR A 122 2.64 -3.19 9.80
CA TYR A 122 3.92 -2.83 9.19
C TYR A 122 5.10 -3.18 10.10
N ARG A 123 4.99 -2.90 11.39
CA ARG A 123 6.06 -3.23 12.34
C ARG A 123 6.34 -4.72 12.41
N LYS A 124 5.29 -5.52 12.45
CA LYS A 124 5.42 -6.98 12.44
C LYS A 124 6.06 -7.49 11.17
N HIS A 125 5.88 -6.75 10.07
CA HIS A 125 6.44 -7.13 8.78
C HIS A 125 7.81 -6.51 8.50
N GLY A 126 8.47 -5.98 9.53
CA GLY A 126 9.85 -5.52 9.43
C GLY A 126 10.05 -4.06 9.13
N TYR A 127 9.00 -3.26 9.13
CA TYR A 127 9.11 -1.82 8.93
C TYR A 127 9.49 -1.13 10.24
N LEU A 128 10.41 -0.20 10.18
CA LEU A 128 10.90 0.55 11.34
C LEU A 128 10.64 2.04 11.14
N GLU A 129 10.27 2.72 12.22
CA GLU A 129 10.05 4.15 12.20
C GLU A 129 11.36 4.90 11.97
N VAL A 130 11.38 5.82 11.01
CA VAL A 130 12.56 6.62 10.69
C VAL A 130 12.33 8.11 10.82
N GLU A 131 11.07 8.55 10.85
CA GLU A 131 10.77 9.98 10.93
C GLU A 131 9.38 10.22 11.50
N LYS A 132 9.26 11.25 12.35
CA LYS A 132 7.96 11.72 12.83
C LYS A 132 7.50 12.84 11.91
N LEU A 133 6.23 12.79 11.50
CA LEU A 133 5.66 13.76 10.57
C LEU A 133 4.63 14.61 11.33
N GLU A 134 5.03 15.81 11.73
CA GLU A 134 4.16 16.69 12.51
C GLU A 134 2.95 17.15 11.71
N ARG A 135 3.10 17.25 10.39
CA ARG A 135 2.04 17.72 9.50
C ARG A 135 1.81 16.73 8.36
N TYR A 136 1.49 15.50 8.74
CA TYR A 136 1.24 14.46 7.76
C TYR A 136 0.07 14.82 6.84
N TYR A 137 -1.05 15.24 7.42
CA TYR A 137 -2.23 15.63 6.65
C TYR A 137 -3.09 16.57 7.47
N LYS A 138 -3.25 17.82 7.01
CA LYS A 138 -4.15 18.82 7.63
C LYS A 138 -4.05 18.86 9.17
N GLY A 139 -2.85 18.90 9.69
CA GLY A 139 -2.62 18.95 11.14
C GLY A 139 -2.62 17.59 11.83
N ILE A 140 -2.88 16.51 11.12
CA ILE A 140 -2.81 15.16 11.68
C ILE A 140 -1.35 14.71 11.64
N ARG A 141 -0.89 14.15 12.77
CA ARG A 141 0.49 13.64 12.85
C ARG A 141 0.61 12.24 12.28
N GLY A 142 1.73 11.96 11.67
CA GLY A 142 2.04 10.66 11.12
C GLY A 142 3.47 10.25 11.40
N VAL A 143 3.84 9.07 10.92
CA VAL A 143 5.20 8.56 10.99
C VAL A 143 5.58 7.99 9.64
N ARG A 144 6.88 8.10 9.31
CA ARG A 144 7.45 7.43 8.13
C ARG A 144 8.13 6.16 8.59
N LEU A 145 7.84 5.06 7.92
CA LEU A 145 8.43 3.76 8.18
C LEU A 145 9.27 3.34 6.98
N LYS A 146 10.25 2.51 7.23
CA LYS A 146 11.19 2.04 6.22
C LYS A 146 11.50 0.57 6.43
N LYS A 147 11.65 -0.16 5.33
CA LYS A 147 12.11 -1.56 5.35
C LYS A 147 13.13 -1.76 4.26
N ASN A 148 14.26 -2.38 4.60
CA ASN A 148 15.24 -2.81 3.61
C ASN A 148 14.78 -4.17 3.07
N LEU A 149 14.65 -4.27 1.75
CA LEU A 149 14.16 -5.47 1.11
C LEU A 149 15.33 -6.38 0.70
N THR A 150 15.21 -7.67 1.01
CA THR A 150 16.18 -8.67 0.58
C THR A 150 15.45 -9.91 0.12
N ALA A 151 16.12 -10.71 -0.72
CA ALA A 151 15.51 -11.94 -1.24
C ALA A 151 15.18 -12.94 -0.15
N GLU A 152 15.93 -12.94 0.95
CA GLU A 152 15.70 -13.87 2.05
C GLU A 152 14.45 -13.57 2.86
N MET A 153 13.86 -12.40 2.68
CA MET A 153 12.64 -12.01 3.39
C MET A 153 11.39 -12.66 2.83
N HIS A 154 11.50 -13.25 1.67
CA HIS A 154 10.38 -13.84 0.94
C HIS A 154 10.70 -15.25 0.51
#